data_ffa0c315aac18ea4cc1ecf7bc465c0e7
#
_entry.id   ffa0c315aac18ea4cc1ecf7bc465c0e7
#
_cell.length_a   1.000
_cell.length_b   1.000
_cell.length_c   1.000
_cell.angle_alpha   90.00
_cell.angle_beta   90.00
_cell.angle_gamma   90.00
#
_symmetry.space_group_name_H-M   'P 1'
#
loop_
_entity.id
_entity.type
_entity.pdbx_description
1 polymer ?
#
loop_
_entity_poly.entity_id
_entity_poly.type
_entity_poly.pdbx_seq_one_letter_code
_entity_poly.pdbx_strand_id
1 'polypeptide(L)'
;FKAPIDESKIMIGWQEYTDEWGNKFPDGESYSLIYPEVTIPEDAYYVPLIGAKGEVPYAKVRVRLESTIGIYGTGLLDAISDSDLKAEYVRQEQNGVPLNPAIFRNGEWVKTYGTTTHPLRYTYALSRGPLQDAAGANAIWNITNVTRSDRRYHYMTAAYAEVASKDADVQRDFYTLFPAWNKTGDVAQDIYNYLMNKELPVEMSDEDYVDFMVWHRGLAVPAARNLDDADVKRGKTLFTEIGCATCHRPTWTTGDDVFTDPNGFFADGDSRLPRYPNQKIWPYSDMVQHRLFMVNDIRTGWCRTTPLWGRGLSEKCTGASDRLHDCRARTVIEAIMWHGAAQSDARWSVEKFRTLSKDDRDAVVEFIESI
;
A
#
# COMPACT_ATOMS: atom_id res chain seq x y z
N PHE A 1 -0.63 -19.81 -1.06
CA PHE A 1 -2.04 -20.11 -0.86
C PHE A 1 -2.88 -19.13 -1.67
N LYS A 2 -3.68 -19.62 -2.58
CA LYS A 2 -4.51 -18.83 -3.48
C LYS A 2 -5.87 -19.51 -3.59
N ALA A 3 -6.88 -18.82 -3.09
CA ALA A 3 -8.25 -19.28 -3.22
C ALA A 3 -9.07 -18.12 -3.78
N PRO A 4 -9.47 -18.20 -5.04
CA PRO A 4 -10.39 -17.22 -5.60
C PRO A 4 -11.71 -17.26 -4.83
N ILE A 5 -12.26 -16.10 -4.63
CA ILE A 5 -13.49 -15.89 -3.88
C ILE A 5 -14.47 -15.06 -4.70
N ASP A 6 -15.73 -15.21 -4.41
CA ASP A 6 -16.78 -14.30 -4.86
C ASP A 6 -16.70 -13.00 -4.04
N GLU A 7 -16.09 -11.98 -4.61
CA GLU A 7 -15.88 -10.70 -3.95
C GLU A 7 -17.18 -9.98 -3.58
N SER A 8 -18.29 -10.29 -4.26
CA SER A 8 -19.60 -9.70 -3.97
C SER A 8 -20.17 -10.13 -2.61
N LYS A 9 -19.67 -11.23 -2.05
CA LYS A 9 -20.08 -11.77 -0.75
C LYS A 9 -19.24 -11.27 0.42
N ILE A 10 -18.18 -10.49 0.16
CA ILE A 10 -17.35 -9.93 1.22
C ILE A 10 -18.15 -8.87 1.98
N MET A 11 -18.18 -8.99 3.29
CA MET A 11 -18.83 -8.01 4.16
C MET A 11 -17.78 -7.25 4.97
N ILE A 12 -17.96 -5.93 5.08
CA ILE A 12 -17.14 -5.06 5.92
C ILE A 12 -18.07 -4.43 6.96
N GLY A 13 -17.85 -4.76 8.22
CA GLY A 13 -18.50 -4.14 9.35
C GLY A 13 -17.58 -3.12 10.02
N TRP A 14 -18.13 -2.00 10.49
CA TRP A 14 -17.39 -1.01 11.26
C TRP A 14 -17.76 -1.12 12.72
N GLN A 15 -16.75 -1.33 13.57
CA GLN A 15 -16.90 -1.49 15.00
C GLN A 15 -16.44 -0.23 15.72
N GLU A 16 -17.17 0.19 16.74
CA GLU A 16 -16.72 1.26 17.63
C GLU A 16 -15.56 0.77 18.52
N TYR A 17 -14.62 1.65 18.77
CA TYR A 17 -13.49 1.39 19.64
C TYR A 17 -13.36 2.49 20.69
N THR A 18 -13.17 2.08 21.92
CA THR A 18 -12.87 2.98 23.03
C THR A 18 -11.43 2.72 23.47
N ASP A 19 -10.59 3.74 23.36
CA ASP A 19 -9.20 3.65 23.81
C ASP A 19 -9.09 3.78 25.34
N GLU A 20 -7.89 3.64 25.86
CA GLU A 20 -7.62 3.73 27.30
C GLU A 20 -7.88 5.12 27.92
N TRP A 21 -8.05 6.14 27.09
CA TRP A 21 -8.41 7.49 27.52
C TRP A 21 -9.91 7.78 27.44
N GLY A 22 -10.72 6.77 27.10
CA GLY A 22 -12.18 6.88 26.96
C GLY A 22 -12.60 7.80 25.82
N ASN A 23 -11.78 7.88 24.76
CA ASN A 23 -12.01 8.74 23.60
C ASN A 23 -12.18 10.23 23.95
N LYS A 24 -11.39 10.71 24.93
CA LYS A 24 -11.45 12.10 25.40
C LYS A 24 -10.08 12.71 25.58
N PHE A 25 -9.97 13.97 25.23
CA PHE A 25 -8.83 14.81 25.59
C PHE A 25 -8.93 15.28 27.07
N PRO A 26 -7.82 15.71 27.67
CA PRO A 26 -7.82 16.22 29.04
C PRO A 26 -8.76 17.41 29.29
N ASP A 27 -9.03 18.23 28.27
CA ASP A 27 -9.96 19.36 28.32
C ASP A 27 -11.43 18.98 28.15
N GLY A 28 -11.72 17.67 27.93
CA GLY A 28 -13.07 17.13 27.81
C GLY A 28 -13.60 17.03 26.38
N GLU A 29 -12.89 17.55 25.39
CA GLU A 29 -13.25 17.33 23.98
C GLU A 29 -13.20 15.83 23.66
N SER A 30 -14.19 15.34 22.90
CA SER A 30 -14.31 13.92 22.55
C SER A 30 -13.93 13.68 21.09
N TYR A 31 -13.43 12.48 20.81
CA TYR A 31 -13.21 11.96 19.45
C TYR A 31 -13.85 10.57 19.34
N SER A 32 -14.00 10.08 18.11
CA SER A 32 -14.56 8.75 17.85
C SER A 32 -13.53 7.89 17.15
N LEU A 33 -13.47 6.62 17.50
CA LEU A 33 -12.61 5.65 16.83
C LEU A 33 -13.46 4.47 16.35
N ILE A 34 -13.21 4.06 15.11
CA ILE A 34 -13.83 2.86 14.52
C ILE A 34 -12.76 2.02 13.84
N TYR A 35 -13.00 0.72 13.70
CA TYR A 35 -12.13 -0.17 12.95
C TYR A 35 -12.94 -1.15 12.09
N PRO A 36 -12.39 -1.62 10.96
CA PRO A 36 -13.09 -2.57 10.10
C PRO A 36 -12.96 -4.01 10.60
N GLU A 37 -14.05 -4.76 10.50
CA GLU A 37 -14.05 -6.22 10.56
C GLU A 37 -14.51 -6.75 9.21
N VAL A 38 -13.69 -7.62 8.61
CA VAL A 38 -13.96 -8.22 7.31
C VAL A 38 -14.40 -9.65 7.51
N THR A 39 -15.53 -10.01 6.91
CA THR A 39 -16.03 -11.38 6.89
C THR A 39 -16.12 -11.88 5.46
N ILE A 40 -15.52 -13.03 5.20
CA ILE A 40 -15.69 -13.79 3.95
C ILE A 40 -16.48 -15.05 4.32
N PRO A 41 -17.74 -15.18 3.93
CA PRO A 41 -18.53 -16.36 4.23
C PRO A 41 -18.00 -17.60 3.49
N GLU A 42 -18.29 -18.77 4.00
CA GLU A 42 -17.77 -20.03 3.46
C GLU A 42 -18.17 -20.25 2.00
N ASP A 43 -19.40 -19.89 1.66
CA ASP A 43 -19.96 -20.00 0.30
C ASP A 43 -19.41 -18.94 -0.69
N ALA A 44 -18.53 -18.03 -0.24
CA ALA A 44 -17.79 -17.14 -1.12
C ALA A 44 -16.57 -17.83 -1.77
N TYR A 45 -16.10 -18.93 -1.24
CA TYR A 45 -14.93 -19.61 -1.76
C TYR A 45 -15.31 -20.57 -2.89
N TYR A 46 -14.77 -20.36 -4.08
CA TYR A 46 -14.99 -21.25 -5.22
C TYR A 46 -14.35 -22.62 -5.09
N VAL A 47 -13.31 -22.73 -4.24
CA VAL A 47 -12.56 -23.96 -4.02
C VAL A 47 -12.18 -24.09 -2.54
N PRO A 48 -12.01 -25.32 -2.03
CA PRO A 48 -11.50 -25.54 -0.68
C PRO A 48 -10.13 -24.89 -0.49
N LEU A 49 -9.88 -24.41 0.73
CA LEU A 49 -8.61 -23.81 1.09
C LEU A 49 -7.58 -24.89 1.38
N ILE A 50 -6.59 -25.05 0.49
CA ILE A 50 -5.55 -26.06 0.64
C ILE A 50 -4.23 -25.39 1.05
N GLY A 51 -3.72 -25.75 2.22
CA GLY A 51 -2.40 -25.35 2.71
C GLY A 51 -1.37 -26.47 2.55
N ALA A 52 -0.13 -26.22 2.96
CA ALA A 52 0.96 -27.18 2.89
C ALA A 52 0.70 -28.49 3.66
N LYS A 53 -0.23 -28.48 4.62
CA LYS A 53 -0.59 -29.64 5.47
C LYS A 53 -1.99 -30.21 5.16
N GLY A 54 -2.55 -29.89 4.00
CA GLY A 54 -3.89 -30.28 3.60
C GLY A 54 -4.93 -29.15 3.73
N GLU A 55 -6.21 -29.51 3.82
CA GLU A 55 -7.31 -28.57 3.87
C GLU A 55 -7.26 -27.67 5.12
N VAL A 56 -7.54 -26.40 4.94
CA VAL A 56 -7.57 -25.40 6.01
C VAL A 56 -9.02 -25.03 6.30
N PRO A 57 -9.52 -25.24 7.52
CA PRO A 57 -10.87 -24.81 7.90
C PRO A 57 -11.05 -23.31 7.73
N TYR A 58 -12.17 -22.87 7.15
CA TYR A 58 -12.48 -21.45 6.94
C TYR A 58 -12.42 -20.63 8.24
N ALA A 59 -12.82 -21.20 9.36
CA ALA A 59 -12.72 -20.54 10.69
C ALA A 59 -11.28 -20.16 11.11
N LYS A 60 -10.26 -20.71 10.45
CA LYS A 60 -8.85 -20.34 10.68
C LYS A 60 -8.35 -19.24 9.76
N VAL A 61 -9.14 -18.82 8.80
CA VAL A 61 -8.79 -17.73 7.89
C VAL A 61 -8.89 -16.41 8.64
N ARG A 62 -7.83 -15.62 8.56
CA ARG A 62 -7.84 -14.26 9.10
C ARG A 62 -7.76 -13.28 7.94
N VAL A 63 -8.69 -12.35 7.92
CA VAL A 63 -8.81 -11.35 6.87
C VAL A 63 -8.54 -9.96 7.46
N ARG A 64 -7.97 -9.09 6.65
CA ARG A 64 -7.76 -7.68 7.00
C ARG A 64 -8.16 -6.83 5.81
N LEU A 65 -8.75 -5.67 6.08
CA LEU A 65 -8.94 -4.65 5.08
C LEU A 65 -7.61 -3.92 4.86
N GLU A 66 -7.26 -3.72 3.60
CA GLU A 66 -6.11 -2.90 3.23
C GLU A 66 -6.48 -2.09 1.99
N SER A 67 -6.45 -0.77 2.12
CA SER A 67 -6.69 0.14 1.00
C SER A 67 -5.46 0.23 0.09
N THR A 68 -5.64 0.77 -1.10
CA THR A 68 -4.51 1.08 -1.97
C THR A 68 -3.74 2.28 -1.44
N ILE A 69 -2.41 2.26 -1.61
CA ILE A 69 -1.59 3.44 -1.32
C ILE A 69 -1.85 4.54 -2.35
N GLY A 70 -1.63 5.81 -1.95
CA GLY A 70 -1.62 6.92 -2.89
C GLY A 70 -0.52 6.76 -3.93
N ILE A 71 -0.82 7.04 -5.19
CA ILE A 71 0.09 6.81 -6.33
C ILE A 71 0.77 8.09 -6.84
N TYR A 72 0.30 9.27 -6.46
CA TYR A 72 0.93 10.55 -6.86
C TYR A 72 2.30 10.73 -6.18
N GLY A 73 3.26 11.25 -6.92
CA GLY A 73 4.63 11.45 -6.44
C GLY A 73 5.45 10.17 -6.30
N THR A 74 4.95 9.01 -6.74
CA THR A 74 5.68 7.74 -6.63
C THR A 74 6.99 7.75 -7.40
N GLY A 75 7.08 8.42 -8.55
CA GLY A 75 8.33 8.61 -9.27
C GLY A 75 9.37 9.41 -8.49
N LEU A 76 8.93 10.40 -7.69
CA LEU A 76 9.83 11.16 -6.80
C LEU A 76 10.34 10.30 -5.63
N LEU A 77 9.49 9.43 -5.08
CA LEU A 77 9.89 8.49 -4.03
C LEU A 77 10.85 7.42 -4.57
N ASP A 78 10.62 6.98 -5.81
CA ASP A 78 11.51 6.03 -6.49
C ASP A 78 12.91 6.60 -6.73
N ALA A 79 12.98 7.91 -6.96
CA ALA A 79 14.23 8.64 -7.17
C ALA A 79 15.07 8.89 -5.89
N ILE A 80 14.55 8.57 -4.69
CA ILE A 80 15.37 8.54 -3.47
C ILE A 80 16.40 7.41 -3.63
N SER A 81 17.68 7.69 -3.38
CA SER A 81 18.72 6.67 -3.53
C SER A 81 18.57 5.53 -2.53
N ASP A 82 19.00 4.33 -2.92
CA ASP A 82 19.02 3.16 -2.00
C ASP A 82 19.93 3.41 -0.80
N SER A 83 21.02 4.16 -1.01
CA SER A 83 21.96 4.54 0.07
C SER A 83 21.32 5.50 1.08
N ASP A 84 20.55 6.49 0.60
CA ASP A 84 19.87 7.44 1.50
C ASP A 84 18.74 6.75 2.26
N LEU A 85 18.02 5.85 1.61
CA LEU A 85 16.99 5.05 2.29
C LEU A 85 17.65 4.14 3.36
N LYS A 86 18.77 3.51 3.05
CA LYS A 86 19.54 2.71 4.03
C LYS A 86 20.02 3.56 5.21
N ALA A 87 20.53 4.77 4.93
CA ALA A 87 20.94 5.69 5.97
C ALA A 87 19.79 6.07 6.91
N GLU A 88 18.57 6.21 6.38
CA GLU A 88 17.39 6.46 7.20
C GLU A 88 17.06 5.28 8.13
N TYR A 89 17.07 4.05 7.62
CA TYR A 89 16.87 2.86 8.45
C TYR A 89 17.91 2.75 9.55
N VAL A 90 19.20 2.98 9.24
CA VAL A 90 20.28 3.01 10.24
C VAL A 90 20.05 4.12 11.27
N ARG A 91 19.61 5.30 10.84
CA ARG A 91 19.28 6.42 11.75
C ARG A 91 18.16 6.05 12.72
N GLN A 92 17.09 5.40 12.23
CA GLN A 92 15.99 4.95 13.07
C GLN A 92 16.47 3.89 14.08
N GLU A 93 17.26 2.92 13.65
CA GLU A 93 17.84 1.89 14.53
C GLU A 93 18.73 2.52 15.63
N GLN A 94 19.58 3.48 15.28
CA GLN A 94 20.44 4.21 16.22
C GLN A 94 19.66 5.06 17.22
N ASN A 95 18.51 5.57 16.83
CA ASN A 95 17.62 6.33 17.71
C ASN A 95 16.73 5.41 18.59
N GLY A 96 16.94 4.10 18.53
CA GLY A 96 16.22 3.12 19.33
C GLY A 96 14.79 2.86 18.83
N VAL A 97 14.45 3.27 17.62
CA VAL A 97 13.16 2.97 17.01
C VAL A 97 13.15 1.50 16.56
N PRO A 98 12.19 0.69 16.98
CA PRO A 98 12.09 -0.68 16.53
C PRO A 98 11.92 -0.75 15.01
N LEU A 99 12.69 -1.62 14.35
CA LEU A 99 12.59 -1.89 12.92
C LEU A 99 12.04 -3.30 12.69
N ASN A 100 11.37 -3.50 11.56
CA ASN A 100 10.92 -4.83 11.18
C ASN A 100 12.14 -5.73 10.88
N PRO A 101 12.43 -6.74 11.73
CA PRO A 101 13.63 -7.55 11.60
C PRO A 101 13.57 -8.48 10.36
N ALA A 102 12.41 -8.62 9.72
CA ALA A 102 12.26 -9.33 8.45
C ALA A 102 12.64 -8.46 7.23
N ILE A 103 12.75 -7.15 7.41
CA ILE A 103 13.12 -6.19 6.35
C ILE A 103 14.55 -5.70 6.54
N PHE A 104 14.89 -5.25 7.75
CA PHE A 104 16.19 -4.65 8.06
C PHE A 104 16.66 -5.06 9.46
N ARG A 105 17.94 -5.40 9.60
CA ARG A 105 18.51 -5.82 10.87
C ARG A 105 20.04 -5.67 10.85
N ASN A 106 20.59 -5.15 11.95
CA ASN A 106 22.03 -4.97 12.13
C ASN A 106 22.67 -4.15 10.99
N GLY A 107 22.01 -3.07 10.57
CA GLY A 107 22.50 -2.18 9.53
C GLY A 107 22.38 -2.70 8.09
N GLU A 108 21.71 -3.85 7.86
CA GLU A 108 21.62 -4.48 6.54
C GLU A 108 20.18 -4.90 6.18
N TRP A 109 19.91 -4.89 4.87
CA TRP A 109 18.68 -5.42 4.31
C TRP A 109 18.62 -6.94 4.48
N VAL A 110 17.59 -7.44 5.15
CA VAL A 110 17.30 -8.86 5.27
C VAL A 110 16.44 -9.34 4.09
N LYS A 111 15.56 -8.48 3.60
CA LYS A 111 14.70 -8.78 2.47
C LYS A 111 14.84 -7.71 1.42
N THR A 112 15.08 -8.15 0.20
CA THR A 112 15.24 -7.31 -0.98
C THR A 112 14.36 -7.83 -2.12
N TYR A 113 14.26 -7.08 -3.18
CA TYR A 113 13.51 -7.43 -4.38
C TYR A 113 14.43 -7.55 -5.60
N GLY A 114 14.16 -8.57 -6.43
CA GLY A 114 14.88 -8.77 -7.70
C GLY A 114 16.23 -9.47 -7.55
N THR A 115 16.91 -9.66 -8.67
CA THR A 115 18.24 -10.27 -8.75
C THR A 115 19.35 -9.33 -8.28
N THR A 116 19.12 -8.04 -8.38
CA THR A 116 19.92 -6.98 -7.76
C THR A 116 19.23 -6.56 -6.48
N THR A 117 19.99 -6.37 -5.41
CA THR A 117 19.48 -6.13 -4.05
C THR A 117 18.84 -4.75 -3.91
N HIS A 118 17.59 -4.56 -4.35
CA HIS A 118 16.85 -3.32 -4.13
C HIS A 118 16.07 -3.35 -2.84
N PRO A 119 16.05 -2.28 -2.05
CA PRO A 119 15.19 -2.19 -0.88
C PRO A 119 13.72 -2.21 -1.28
N LEU A 120 12.89 -2.74 -0.40
CA LEU A 120 11.44 -2.66 -0.55
C LEU A 120 10.99 -1.24 -0.22
N ARG A 121 10.09 -0.67 -1.06
CA ARG A 121 9.68 0.74 -0.96
C ARG A 121 8.17 0.94 -0.91
N TYR A 122 7.42 0.05 -1.55
CA TYR A 122 5.99 0.27 -1.82
C TYR A 122 5.12 -0.74 -1.10
N THR A 123 3.82 -0.43 -1.04
CA THR A 123 2.77 -1.02 -0.24
C THR A 123 2.92 -0.75 1.27
N TYR A 124 1.83 -0.85 2.02
CA TYR A 124 1.88 -0.70 3.48
C TYR A 124 2.77 -1.76 4.13
N ALA A 125 2.71 -2.99 3.62
CA ALA A 125 3.48 -4.11 4.13
C ALA A 125 4.92 -4.19 3.57
N LEU A 126 5.39 -3.20 2.79
CA LEU A 126 6.68 -3.23 2.08
C LEU A 126 6.90 -4.55 1.32
N SER A 127 6.02 -4.82 0.37
CA SER A 127 6.08 -6.04 -0.43
C SER A 127 6.64 -5.82 -1.84
N ARG A 128 6.93 -4.56 -2.21
CA ARG A 128 7.41 -4.17 -3.53
C ARG A 128 8.68 -3.33 -3.45
N GLY A 129 9.57 -3.54 -4.43
CA GLY A 129 10.82 -2.81 -4.60
C GLY A 129 10.67 -1.53 -5.41
N PRO A 130 11.42 -1.36 -6.52
CA PRO A 130 11.31 -0.19 -7.39
C PRO A 130 9.90 -0.01 -7.96
N LEU A 131 9.61 1.19 -8.45
CA LEU A 131 8.29 1.53 -8.99
C LEU A 131 7.90 0.67 -10.20
N GLN A 132 8.86 0.30 -11.04
CA GLN A 132 8.65 -0.58 -12.18
C GLN A 132 8.15 -1.97 -11.74
N ASP A 133 8.53 -2.42 -10.55
CA ASP A 133 7.95 -3.62 -9.96
C ASP A 133 6.61 -3.34 -9.30
N ALA A 134 6.45 -2.23 -8.60
CA ALA A 134 5.22 -1.90 -7.89
C ALA A 134 4.04 -1.68 -8.84
N ALA A 135 4.20 -0.77 -9.80
CA ALA A 135 3.17 -0.47 -10.79
C ALA A 135 3.19 -1.47 -11.95
N GLY A 136 4.36 -1.79 -12.44
CA GLY A 136 4.54 -2.67 -13.59
C GLY A 136 4.35 -4.14 -13.29
N ALA A 137 4.51 -4.57 -12.05
CA ALA A 137 4.23 -5.94 -11.67
C ALA A 137 2.78 -6.30 -11.75
N ASN A 138 1.97 -5.33 -11.57
CA ASN A 138 0.61 -5.29 -11.84
C ASN A 138 -0.15 -6.49 -11.60
N ALA A 139 0.02 -7.09 -10.67
CA ALA A 139 -0.72 -8.12 -10.51
C ALA A 139 -0.06 -9.14 -9.84
N ILE A 140 -0.11 -8.95 -8.74
CA ILE A 140 0.27 -9.80 -7.71
C ILE A 140 -0.56 -11.05 -7.69
N TRP A 141 -1.75 -10.97 -8.20
CA TRP A 141 -2.75 -11.99 -8.04
C TRP A 141 -3.33 -12.36 -9.41
N ASN A 142 -3.00 -13.46 -9.81
CA ASN A 142 -3.34 -14.39 -10.83
C ASN A 142 -4.37 -14.05 -11.88
N ILE A 143 -5.49 -13.50 -11.48
CA ILE A 143 -6.65 -13.29 -12.33
C ILE A 143 -6.61 -11.89 -12.95
N THR A 144 -5.91 -10.97 -12.31
CA THR A 144 -5.88 -9.57 -12.69
C THR A 144 -4.61 -9.16 -13.42
N ASN A 145 -3.73 -10.11 -13.70
CA ASN A 145 -2.50 -9.83 -14.45
C ASN A 145 -2.80 -9.55 -15.90
N VAL A 146 -2.38 -8.38 -16.32
CA VAL A 146 -2.27 -8.07 -17.74
C VAL A 146 -0.99 -8.70 -18.28
N THR A 147 -1.11 -9.51 -19.32
CA THR A 147 0.02 -10.14 -19.98
C THR A 147 0.74 -9.17 -20.92
N ARG A 148 2.07 -9.23 -20.93
CA ARG A 148 2.95 -8.40 -21.73
C ARG A 148 4.00 -9.28 -22.43
N SER A 149 4.82 -8.71 -23.26
CA SER A 149 5.92 -9.42 -23.93
C SER A 149 6.87 -10.12 -22.96
N ASP A 150 7.12 -9.51 -21.79
CA ASP A 150 7.99 -10.01 -20.71
C ASP A 150 7.25 -10.83 -19.65
N ARG A 151 5.92 -10.90 -19.74
CA ARG A 151 5.07 -11.58 -18.74
C ARG A 151 3.83 -12.19 -19.40
N ARG A 152 3.92 -13.46 -19.77
CA ARG A 152 3.00 -14.15 -20.66
C ARG A 152 2.06 -15.15 -19.96
N TYR A 153 2.02 -15.22 -18.64
CA TYR A 153 1.24 -16.26 -17.95
C TYR A 153 0.55 -15.74 -16.69
N HIS A 154 -0.60 -16.35 -16.39
CA HIS A 154 -1.29 -16.18 -15.12
C HIS A 154 -0.90 -17.30 -14.14
N TYR A 155 -0.96 -17.00 -12.83
CA TYR A 155 -0.65 -17.99 -11.78
C TYR A 155 -1.93 -18.73 -11.33
N MET A 156 -2.68 -19.30 -12.27
CA MET A 156 -3.89 -20.04 -11.93
C MET A 156 -3.56 -21.35 -11.19
N THR A 157 -4.49 -21.77 -10.34
CA THR A 157 -4.43 -23.11 -9.72
C THR A 157 -5.29 -24.10 -10.50
N ALA A 158 -4.88 -25.38 -10.54
CA ALA A 158 -5.68 -26.42 -11.17
C ALA A 158 -7.09 -26.51 -10.56
N ALA A 159 -7.22 -26.34 -9.24
CA ALA A 159 -8.50 -26.34 -8.56
C ALA A 159 -9.42 -25.20 -9.04
N TYR A 160 -8.88 -24.01 -9.28
CA TYR A 160 -9.66 -22.91 -9.87
C TYR A 160 -10.05 -23.23 -11.32
N ALA A 161 -9.10 -23.68 -12.12
CA ALA A 161 -9.35 -24.03 -13.52
C ALA A 161 -10.43 -25.11 -13.66
N GLU A 162 -10.45 -26.09 -12.75
CA GLU A 162 -11.47 -27.13 -12.72
C GLU A 162 -12.87 -26.61 -12.39
N VAL A 163 -12.99 -25.68 -11.44
CA VAL A 163 -14.29 -25.07 -11.10
C VAL A 163 -14.76 -24.15 -12.21
N ALA A 164 -13.92 -23.24 -12.67
CA ALA A 164 -14.27 -22.27 -13.70
C ALA A 164 -14.63 -22.94 -15.04
N SER A 165 -13.99 -24.04 -15.39
CA SER A 165 -14.31 -24.79 -16.62
C SER A 165 -15.69 -25.45 -16.61
N LYS A 166 -16.28 -25.65 -15.44
CA LYS A 166 -17.62 -26.25 -15.26
C LYS A 166 -18.72 -25.18 -15.09
N ASP A 167 -18.36 -23.92 -14.95
CA ASP A 167 -19.29 -22.84 -14.79
C ASP A 167 -20.04 -22.55 -16.10
N ALA A 168 -21.36 -22.48 -16.03
CA ALA A 168 -22.23 -22.36 -17.22
C ALA A 168 -22.08 -21.00 -17.93
N ASP A 169 -21.86 -19.92 -17.17
CA ASP A 169 -21.68 -18.59 -17.73
C ASP A 169 -20.31 -18.46 -18.40
N VAL A 170 -19.28 -19.00 -17.79
CA VAL A 170 -17.94 -19.07 -18.39
C VAL A 170 -17.96 -19.87 -19.69
N GLN A 171 -18.63 -21.03 -19.70
CA GLN A 171 -18.75 -21.85 -20.91
C GLN A 171 -19.52 -21.15 -22.04
N ARG A 172 -20.59 -20.43 -21.70
CA ARG A 172 -21.38 -19.67 -22.67
C ARG A 172 -20.56 -18.60 -23.37
N ASP A 173 -19.74 -17.89 -22.61
CA ASP A 173 -19.08 -16.67 -23.08
C ASP A 173 -17.64 -16.91 -23.57
N PHE A 174 -17.04 -18.06 -23.25
CA PHE A 174 -15.62 -18.33 -23.50
C PHE A 174 -15.18 -18.08 -24.94
N TYR A 175 -15.86 -18.66 -25.92
CA TYR A 175 -15.45 -18.50 -27.32
C TYR A 175 -15.78 -17.15 -27.92
N THR A 176 -16.64 -16.38 -27.29
CA THR A 176 -16.89 -14.98 -27.66
C THR A 176 -15.76 -14.09 -27.18
N LEU A 177 -15.27 -14.34 -25.97
CA LEU A 177 -14.16 -13.61 -25.37
C LEU A 177 -12.80 -14.03 -25.96
N PHE A 178 -12.66 -15.30 -26.36
CA PHE A 178 -11.41 -15.87 -26.89
C PHE A 178 -11.64 -16.51 -28.27
N PRO A 179 -12.00 -15.72 -29.31
CA PRO A 179 -12.37 -16.26 -30.63
C PRO A 179 -11.23 -16.97 -31.35
N ALA A 180 -9.98 -16.62 -31.03
CA ALA A 180 -8.80 -17.22 -31.62
C ALA A 180 -8.37 -18.55 -30.96
N TRP A 181 -9.05 -18.98 -29.90
CA TRP A 181 -8.73 -20.25 -29.22
C TRP A 181 -9.03 -21.44 -30.16
N ASN A 182 -8.11 -22.40 -30.21
CA ASN A 182 -8.32 -23.61 -31.00
C ASN A 182 -9.32 -24.56 -30.32
N LYS A 183 -10.52 -24.60 -30.86
CA LYS A 183 -11.65 -25.34 -30.30
C LYS A 183 -11.46 -26.85 -30.46
N THR A 184 -11.46 -27.59 -29.35
CA THR A 184 -11.39 -29.06 -29.36
C THR A 184 -12.75 -29.73 -29.54
N GLY A 185 -13.85 -29.00 -29.30
CA GLY A 185 -15.22 -29.51 -29.25
C GLY A 185 -15.74 -29.77 -27.84
N ASP A 186 -14.86 -29.66 -26.82
CA ASP A 186 -15.21 -29.71 -25.41
C ASP A 186 -14.85 -28.35 -24.77
N VAL A 187 -15.86 -27.52 -24.56
CA VAL A 187 -15.67 -26.16 -24.03
C VAL A 187 -15.08 -26.17 -22.62
N ALA A 188 -15.47 -27.14 -21.79
CA ALA A 188 -14.92 -27.22 -20.43
C ALA A 188 -13.42 -27.57 -20.46
N GLN A 189 -13.02 -28.49 -21.32
CA GLN A 189 -11.61 -28.83 -21.49
C GLN A 189 -10.82 -27.66 -22.09
N ASP A 190 -11.41 -26.93 -23.02
CA ASP A 190 -10.78 -25.75 -23.62
C ASP A 190 -10.55 -24.64 -22.59
N ILE A 191 -11.53 -24.36 -21.74
CA ILE A 191 -11.41 -23.42 -20.63
C ILE A 191 -10.32 -23.87 -19.64
N TYR A 192 -10.33 -25.13 -19.26
CA TYR A 192 -9.29 -25.68 -18.38
C TYR A 192 -7.90 -25.51 -18.97
N ASN A 193 -7.71 -25.87 -20.24
CA ASN A 193 -6.45 -25.74 -20.94
C ASN A 193 -6.00 -24.28 -21.05
N TYR A 194 -6.91 -23.36 -21.33
CA TYR A 194 -6.67 -21.91 -21.37
C TYR A 194 -6.13 -21.41 -20.02
N LEU A 195 -6.81 -21.74 -18.92
CA LEU A 195 -6.44 -21.31 -17.58
C LEU A 195 -5.13 -21.94 -17.09
N MET A 196 -4.80 -23.13 -17.57
CA MET A 196 -3.53 -23.81 -17.25
C MET A 196 -2.40 -23.45 -18.22
N ASN A 197 -2.69 -22.74 -19.32
CA ASN A 197 -1.69 -22.30 -20.26
C ASN A 197 -0.81 -21.21 -19.64
N LYS A 198 0.51 -21.35 -19.77
CA LYS A 198 1.47 -20.39 -19.24
C LYS A 198 1.90 -19.32 -20.25
N GLU A 199 1.54 -19.49 -21.52
CA GLU A 199 1.84 -18.53 -22.56
C GLU A 199 0.55 -17.99 -23.18
N LEU A 200 -0.01 -16.97 -22.54
CA LEU A 200 -1.20 -16.29 -23.01
C LEU A 200 -0.88 -15.23 -24.08
N PRO A 201 -1.85 -14.82 -24.91
CA PRO A 201 -1.69 -13.67 -25.79
C PRO A 201 -1.27 -12.41 -25.01
N VAL A 202 -0.59 -11.49 -25.68
CA VAL A 202 -0.25 -10.18 -25.10
C VAL A 202 -1.54 -9.35 -25.02
N GLU A 203 -1.87 -8.87 -23.81
CA GLU A 203 -3.03 -8.01 -23.55
C GLU A 203 -2.64 -6.52 -23.54
N MET A 204 -1.43 -6.20 -23.08
CA MET A 204 -0.89 -4.86 -23.07
C MET A 204 0.34 -4.83 -23.98
N SER A 205 0.34 -3.96 -24.98
CA SER A 205 1.51 -3.76 -25.86
C SER A 205 2.68 -3.17 -25.07
N ASP A 206 3.90 -3.31 -25.60
CA ASP A 206 5.09 -2.71 -24.98
C ASP A 206 5.01 -1.18 -25.00
N GLU A 207 4.37 -0.58 -26.00
CA GLU A 207 4.11 0.86 -26.10
C GLU A 207 3.15 1.32 -25.01
N ASP A 208 2.02 0.64 -24.84
CA ASP A 208 1.06 0.94 -23.78
C ASP A 208 1.68 0.81 -22.39
N TYR A 209 2.58 -0.16 -22.21
CA TYR A 209 3.30 -0.32 -20.95
C TYR A 209 4.29 0.82 -20.69
N VAL A 210 5.00 1.28 -21.70
CA VAL A 210 5.86 2.47 -21.61
C VAL A 210 5.02 3.68 -21.23
N ASP A 211 3.91 3.93 -21.91
CA ASP A 211 3.01 5.05 -21.65
C ASP A 211 2.41 4.99 -20.23
N PHE A 212 2.01 3.80 -19.78
CA PHE A 212 1.56 3.58 -18.42
C PHE A 212 2.65 3.94 -17.39
N MET A 213 3.90 3.56 -17.62
CA MET A 213 4.98 3.88 -16.71
C MET A 213 5.39 5.36 -16.78
N VAL A 214 5.32 6.00 -17.94
CA VAL A 214 5.49 7.45 -18.10
C VAL A 214 4.43 8.19 -17.28
N TRP A 215 3.17 7.81 -17.44
CA TRP A 215 2.07 8.36 -16.65
C TRP A 215 2.29 8.16 -15.15
N HIS A 216 2.61 6.95 -14.72
CA HIS A 216 2.73 6.62 -13.31
C HIS A 216 3.90 7.34 -12.64
N ARG A 217 5.06 7.40 -13.28
CA ARG A 217 6.20 8.18 -12.79
C ARG A 217 5.94 9.68 -12.81
N GLY A 218 5.14 10.14 -13.79
CA GLY A 218 4.81 11.54 -14.00
C GLY A 218 3.70 12.10 -13.10
N LEU A 219 3.06 11.28 -12.27
CA LEU A 219 1.99 11.72 -11.38
C LEU A 219 2.49 12.77 -10.40
N ALA A 220 2.01 14.01 -10.57
CA ALA A 220 2.42 15.16 -9.79
C ALA A 220 1.94 15.08 -8.33
N VAL A 221 2.68 15.71 -7.44
CA VAL A 221 2.27 15.96 -6.05
C VAL A 221 1.56 17.32 -6.01
N PRO A 222 0.38 17.40 -5.39
CA PRO A 222 -0.25 18.69 -5.15
C PRO A 222 0.65 19.61 -4.32
N ALA A 223 0.67 20.89 -4.66
CA ALA A 223 1.40 21.89 -3.89
C ALA A 223 0.77 22.05 -2.49
N ALA A 224 1.62 22.22 -1.49
CA ALA A 224 1.16 22.60 -0.16
C ALA A 224 0.49 23.99 -0.21
N ARG A 225 -0.52 24.17 0.63
CA ARG A 225 -1.42 25.33 0.61
C ARG A 225 -1.30 26.13 1.90
N ASN A 226 -1.73 27.40 1.86
CA ASN A 226 -1.87 28.27 3.03
C ASN A 226 -0.61 28.37 3.89
N LEU A 227 0.57 28.26 3.29
CA LEU A 227 1.84 28.21 4.03
C LEU A 227 2.16 29.51 4.79
N ASP A 228 1.49 30.61 4.45
CA ASP A 228 1.64 31.90 5.14
C ASP A 228 0.67 32.10 6.29
N ASP A 229 -0.33 31.22 6.41
CA ASP A 229 -1.27 31.24 7.52
C ASP A 229 -0.57 30.99 8.86
N ALA A 230 -1.04 31.68 9.91
CA ALA A 230 -0.42 31.65 11.24
C ALA A 230 -0.61 30.26 11.91
N ASP A 231 -1.80 29.68 11.75
CA ASP A 231 -2.12 28.37 12.35
C ASP A 231 -1.41 27.24 11.62
N VAL A 232 -1.28 27.30 10.29
CA VAL A 232 -0.47 26.37 9.51
C VAL A 232 1.00 26.41 9.92
N LYS A 233 1.57 27.61 10.13
CA LYS A 233 2.96 27.76 10.62
C LYS A 233 3.14 27.22 12.03
N ARG A 234 2.18 27.53 12.92
CA ARG A 234 2.15 27.01 14.30
C ARG A 234 2.03 25.51 14.31
N GLY A 235 1.10 24.94 13.55
CA GLY A 235 0.90 23.51 13.42
C GLY A 235 2.13 22.79 12.91
N LYS A 236 2.86 23.35 11.93
CA LYS A 236 4.13 22.81 11.45
C LYS A 236 5.20 22.75 12.55
N THR A 237 5.27 23.78 13.38
CA THR A 237 6.19 23.84 14.51
C THR A 237 5.83 22.77 15.54
N LEU A 238 4.56 22.71 15.94
CA LEU A 238 4.04 21.72 16.88
C LEU A 238 4.22 20.29 16.37
N PHE A 239 3.95 20.02 15.10
CA PHE A 239 4.16 18.71 14.46
C PHE A 239 5.60 18.19 14.69
N THR A 240 6.58 19.10 14.66
CA THR A 240 7.98 18.75 14.93
C THR A 240 8.23 18.56 16.43
N GLU A 241 7.74 19.47 17.28
CA GLU A 241 7.97 19.48 18.73
C GLU A 241 7.32 18.31 19.45
N ILE A 242 6.11 17.91 19.04
CA ILE A 242 5.46 16.73 19.59
C ILE A 242 6.04 15.42 19.06
N GLY A 243 6.83 15.47 17.96
CA GLY A 243 7.63 14.35 17.48
C GLY A 243 7.08 13.60 16.27
N CYS A 244 5.99 14.04 15.65
CA CYS A 244 5.46 13.43 14.43
C CYS A 244 6.52 13.34 13.32
N ALA A 245 7.40 14.35 13.23
CA ALA A 245 8.48 14.42 12.25
C ALA A 245 9.56 13.33 12.41
N THR A 246 9.52 12.52 13.47
CA THR A 246 10.45 11.40 13.68
C THR A 246 10.25 10.30 12.65
N CYS A 247 8.98 9.94 12.39
CA CYS A 247 8.56 8.97 11.37
C CYS A 247 8.05 9.69 10.11
N HIS A 248 7.28 10.75 10.26
CA HIS A 248 6.86 11.60 9.15
C HIS A 248 7.95 12.60 8.77
N ARG A 249 9.11 12.07 8.37
CA ARG A 249 10.30 12.85 7.97
C ARG A 249 9.91 13.87 6.89
N PRO A 250 10.15 15.19 7.14
CA PRO A 250 9.59 16.21 6.27
C PRO A 250 10.17 16.22 4.85
N THR A 251 11.48 15.97 4.71
CA THR A 251 12.17 16.20 3.43
C THR A 251 13.13 15.10 3.06
N TRP A 252 13.27 14.91 1.74
CA TRP A 252 14.33 14.16 1.11
C TRP A 252 14.95 14.98 -0.03
N THR A 253 16.13 14.60 -0.44
CA THR A 253 16.69 14.97 -1.74
C THR A 253 16.77 13.71 -2.57
N THR A 254 16.26 13.73 -3.80
CA THR A 254 16.37 12.59 -4.70
C THR A 254 17.84 12.41 -5.13
N GLY A 255 18.22 11.17 -5.45
CA GLY A 255 19.53 10.88 -6.02
C GLY A 255 19.60 11.21 -7.50
N ASP A 256 20.51 10.56 -8.22
CA ASP A 256 20.68 10.75 -9.68
C ASP A 256 19.52 10.17 -10.51
N ASP A 257 18.60 9.49 -9.86
CA ASP A 257 17.44 8.82 -10.47
C ASP A 257 17.80 7.90 -11.64
N VAL A 258 18.83 7.11 -11.42
CA VAL A 258 19.14 5.98 -12.30
C VAL A 258 18.35 4.78 -11.75
N PHE A 259 17.10 4.69 -12.18
CA PHE A 259 16.23 3.59 -11.76
C PHE A 259 16.68 2.28 -12.40
N THR A 260 16.38 1.17 -11.77
CA THR A 260 16.58 -0.17 -12.29
C THR A 260 15.25 -0.89 -12.39
N ASP A 261 15.03 -1.61 -13.49
CA ASP A 261 13.89 -2.51 -13.62
C ASP A 261 14.32 -3.94 -13.27
N PRO A 262 13.83 -4.51 -12.16
CA PRO A 262 14.15 -5.88 -11.77
C PRO A 262 13.72 -6.94 -12.79
N ASN A 263 12.79 -6.61 -13.67
CA ASN A 263 12.28 -7.51 -14.70
C ASN A 263 13.04 -7.35 -16.02
N GLY A 264 13.85 -6.30 -16.19
CA GLY A 264 14.70 -6.07 -17.35
C GLY A 264 13.97 -5.56 -18.60
N PHE A 265 12.73 -5.08 -18.47
CA PHE A 265 12.01 -4.47 -19.62
C PHE A 265 12.58 -3.10 -19.96
N PHE A 266 12.88 -2.28 -18.95
CA PHE A 266 13.56 -1.00 -19.12
C PHE A 266 15.04 -1.14 -18.83
N ALA A 267 15.87 -0.49 -19.67
CA ALA A 267 17.27 -0.33 -19.31
C ALA A 267 17.46 0.64 -18.15
N ASP A 268 18.59 0.53 -17.46
CA ASP A 268 18.92 1.47 -16.39
C ASP A 268 18.95 2.90 -16.93
N GLY A 269 18.19 3.80 -16.28
CA GLY A 269 18.07 5.19 -16.70
C GLY A 269 17.42 5.40 -18.07
N ASP A 270 16.56 4.49 -18.52
CA ASP A 270 15.86 4.54 -19.81
C ASP A 270 15.27 5.93 -20.08
N SER A 271 15.66 6.56 -21.17
CA SER A 271 15.30 7.93 -21.53
C SER A 271 13.82 8.13 -21.87
N ARG A 272 13.07 7.05 -22.05
CA ARG A 272 11.62 7.10 -22.27
C ARG A 272 10.85 7.49 -21.02
N LEU A 273 11.42 7.24 -19.84
CA LEU A 273 10.75 7.48 -18.56
C LEU A 273 11.15 8.83 -17.94
N PRO A 274 10.20 9.57 -17.29
CA PRO A 274 10.52 10.78 -16.55
C PRO A 274 11.52 10.53 -15.43
N ARG A 275 12.49 11.44 -15.27
CA ARG A 275 13.52 11.39 -14.23
C ARG A 275 13.52 12.65 -13.38
N TYR A 276 13.86 12.50 -12.10
CA TYR A 276 13.81 13.56 -11.08
C TYR A 276 15.11 13.64 -10.28
N PRO A 277 16.27 13.88 -10.94
CA PRO A 277 17.54 13.88 -10.25
C PRO A 277 17.70 15.12 -9.35
N ASN A 278 18.29 14.90 -8.17
CA ASN A 278 18.76 15.96 -7.24
C ASN A 278 17.67 16.99 -6.87
N GLN A 279 16.41 16.55 -6.73
CA GLN A 279 15.29 17.40 -6.34
C GLN A 279 15.00 17.29 -4.84
N LYS A 280 14.78 18.43 -4.19
CA LYS A 280 14.26 18.47 -2.83
C LYS A 280 12.75 18.24 -2.85
N ILE A 281 12.29 17.26 -2.07
CA ILE A 281 10.89 16.84 -1.97
C ILE A 281 10.42 16.83 -0.52
N TRP A 282 9.11 16.94 -0.30
CA TRP A 282 8.50 17.06 1.03
C TRP A 282 7.40 16.00 1.25
N PRO A 283 7.73 14.69 1.27
CA PRO A 283 6.73 13.64 1.40
C PRO A 283 6.17 13.49 2.81
N TYR A 284 6.83 13.98 3.83
CA TYR A 284 6.49 13.72 5.23
C TYR A 284 6.37 12.22 5.50
N SER A 285 7.41 11.49 5.15
CA SER A 285 7.55 10.04 5.33
C SER A 285 9.01 9.67 5.41
N ASP A 286 9.36 8.78 6.33
CA ASP A 286 10.68 8.14 6.39
C ASP A 286 10.79 6.89 5.51
N MET A 287 9.69 6.44 4.90
CA MET A 287 9.58 5.22 4.10
C MET A 287 9.86 3.93 4.90
N VAL A 288 9.87 3.99 6.22
CA VAL A 288 10.16 2.88 7.14
C VAL A 288 8.85 2.27 7.64
N GLN A 289 8.89 1.04 8.10
CA GLN A 289 7.77 0.40 8.79
C GLN A 289 7.85 0.57 10.30
N HIS A 290 6.72 0.90 10.91
CA HIS A 290 6.54 1.01 12.35
C HIS A 290 5.37 0.16 12.82
N ARG A 291 5.31 -0.12 14.11
CA ARG A 291 4.22 -0.88 14.74
C ARG A 291 3.29 0.06 15.51
N LEU A 292 2.02 0.07 15.12
CA LEU A 292 1.00 0.88 15.78
C LEU A 292 0.17 0.07 16.78
N PHE A 293 0.19 -1.27 16.69
CA PHE A 293 -0.54 -2.18 17.59
C PHE A 293 -2.04 -1.89 17.67
N MET A 294 -2.63 -1.47 16.58
CA MET A 294 -4.07 -1.24 16.50
C MET A 294 -4.84 -2.57 16.52
N VAL A 295 -6.06 -2.54 17.03
CA VAL A 295 -6.95 -3.70 16.88
C VAL A 295 -7.22 -3.95 15.40
N ASN A 296 -7.23 -5.20 14.97
CA ASN A 296 -7.35 -5.58 13.55
C ASN A 296 -6.37 -4.85 12.61
N ASP A 297 -5.15 -4.62 13.08
CA ASP A 297 -4.09 -3.93 12.34
C ASP A 297 -3.69 -4.67 11.06
N ILE A 298 -2.89 -4.02 10.23
CA ILE A 298 -2.30 -4.63 9.04
C ILE A 298 -1.73 -6.02 9.35
N ARG A 299 -1.95 -6.97 8.43
CA ARG A 299 -1.65 -8.40 8.65
C ARG A 299 -0.24 -8.69 9.16
N THR A 300 0.73 -7.89 8.75
CA THR A 300 2.13 -8.06 9.19
C THR A 300 2.41 -7.49 10.57
N GLY A 301 1.52 -6.66 11.11
CA GLY A 301 1.74 -5.84 12.30
C GLY A 301 2.77 -4.72 12.11
N TRP A 302 3.25 -4.53 10.88
CA TRP A 302 4.22 -3.49 10.52
C TRP A 302 3.67 -2.69 9.34
N CYS A 303 3.47 -1.39 9.54
CA CYS A 303 2.91 -0.49 8.56
C CYS A 303 3.94 0.55 8.11
N ARG A 304 4.14 0.68 6.81
CA ARG A 304 5.01 1.71 6.26
C ARG A 304 4.42 3.10 6.51
N THR A 305 5.24 4.03 6.97
CA THR A 305 4.87 5.46 7.00
C THR A 305 4.60 5.92 5.57
N THR A 306 3.34 6.19 5.25
CA THR A 306 2.97 6.69 3.92
C THR A 306 3.17 8.19 3.83
N PRO A 307 3.45 8.73 2.63
CA PRO A 307 3.52 10.16 2.43
C PRO A 307 2.24 10.88 2.85
N LEU A 308 2.39 12.04 3.50
CA LEU A 308 1.27 12.90 3.86
C LEU A 308 0.94 13.95 2.79
N TRP A 309 1.87 14.22 1.87
CA TRP A 309 1.64 15.18 0.79
C TRP A 309 0.36 14.89 0.00
N GLY A 310 -0.41 15.93 -0.30
CA GLY A 310 -1.65 15.83 -1.06
C GLY A 310 -2.85 15.24 -0.31
N ARG A 311 -2.66 14.73 0.92
CA ARG A 311 -3.73 14.06 1.67
C ARG A 311 -4.86 15.01 2.08
N GLY A 312 -4.57 16.27 2.33
CA GLY A 312 -5.59 17.27 2.60
C GLY A 312 -6.50 17.62 1.41
N LEU A 313 -6.20 17.09 0.22
CA LEU A 313 -7.07 17.21 -0.96
C LEU A 313 -7.85 15.93 -1.27
N SER A 314 -7.70 14.88 -0.47
CA SER A 314 -8.31 13.58 -0.74
C SER A 314 -9.82 13.70 -0.93
N GLU A 315 -10.53 14.30 0.01
CA GLU A 315 -11.99 14.46 -0.08
C GLU A 315 -12.43 15.24 -1.33
N LYS A 316 -11.73 16.32 -1.64
CA LYS A 316 -12.03 17.12 -2.84
C LYS A 316 -11.81 16.37 -4.15
N CYS A 317 -10.82 15.48 -4.19
CA CYS A 317 -10.44 14.77 -5.41
C CYS A 317 -11.15 13.42 -5.56
N THR A 318 -11.47 12.75 -4.45
CA THR A 318 -11.99 11.37 -4.45
C THR A 318 -13.34 11.21 -3.78
N GLY A 319 -13.82 12.26 -3.09
CA GLY A 319 -15.04 12.16 -2.25
C GLY A 319 -14.81 11.45 -0.92
N ALA A 320 -13.57 11.11 -0.56
CA ALA A 320 -13.24 10.39 0.67
C ALA A 320 -12.00 11.00 1.34
N SER A 321 -12.09 11.17 2.67
CA SER A 321 -10.99 11.69 3.50
C SER A 321 -10.31 10.61 4.35
N ASP A 322 -10.66 9.35 4.14
CA ASP A 322 -10.18 8.23 4.93
C ASP A 322 -8.66 8.14 5.01
N ARG A 323 -8.17 7.77 6.18
CA ARG A 323 -6.75 7.69 6.51
C ARG A 323 -6.41 6.34 7.11
N LEU A 324 -5.12 6.06 7.23
CA LEU A 324 -4.52 4.79 7.59
C LEU A 324 -4.69 3.72 6.50
N HIS A 325 -4.10 2.55 6.73
CA HIS A 325 -4.01 1.49 5.72
C HIS A 325 -5.35 0.80 5.40
N ASP A 326 -6.36 0.99 6.25
CA ASP A 326 -7.67 0.34 6.16
C ASP A 326 -8.85 1.31 6.26
N CYS A 327 -8.61 2.59 6.06
CA CYS A 327 -9.63 3.64 6.04
C CYS A 327 -10.37 3.84 7.37
N ARG A 328 -9.82 3.36 8.49
CA ARG A 328 -10.47 3.44 9.80
C ARG A 328 -10.56 4.84 10.38
N ALA A 329 -9.72 5.75 9.97
CA ALA A 329 -9.70 7.14 10.45
C ALA A 329 -10.37 8.05 9.42
N ARG A 330 -11.43 8.72 9.83
CA ARG A 330 -12.23 9.64 8.99
C ARG A 330 -11.72 11.08 9.07
N THR A 331 -10.93 11.38 10.11
CA THR A 331 -10.33 12.69 10.36
C THR A 331 -8.86 12.58 10.70
N VAL A 332 -8.13 13.70 10.66
CA VAL A 332 -6.72 13.76 11.10
C VAL A 332 -6.61 13.42 12.58
N ILE A 333 -7.53 13.90 13.41
CA ILE A 333 -7.56 13.58 14.86
C ILE A 333 -7.70 12.08 15.07
N GLU A 334 -8.64 11.44 14.41
CA GLU A 334 -8.82 9.98 14.51
C GLU A 334 -7.54 9.23 14.09
N ALA A 335 -6.90 9.68 13.00
CA ALA A 335 -5.64 9.09 12.55
C ALA A 335 -4.54 9.23 13.61
N ILE A 336 -4.37 10.42 14.20
CA ILE A 336 -3.41 10.64 15.26
C ILE A 336 -3.72 9.74 16.47
N MET A 337 -4.98 9.69 16.91
CA MET A 337 -5.36 8.93 18.09
C MET A 337 -5.19 7.41 17.89
N TRP A 338 -5.36 6.89 16.68
CA TRP A 338 -5.03 5.50 16.37
C TRP A 338 -3.54 5.15 16.50
N HIS A 339 -2.64 6.13 16.51
CA HIS A 339 -1.21 5.91 16.82
C HIS A 339 -0.97 5.73 18.33
N GLY A 340 -1.97 5.85 19.16
CA GLY A 340 -1.85 5.92 20.62
C GLY A 340 -1.98 4.60 21.38
N ALA A 341 -2.01 3.43 20.73
CA ALA A 341 -2.06 2.15 21.45
C ALA A 341 -0.86 2.00 22.40
N ALA A 342 -1.05 1.30 23.54
CA ALA A 342 -0.07 1.24 24.62
C ALA A 342 1.34 0.80 24.23
N GLN A 343 1.45 -0.04 23.20
CA GLN A 343 2.74 -0.55 22.68
C GLN A 343 3.19 0.13 21.39
N SER A 344 2.44 1.12 20.90
CA SER A 344 2.74 1.80 19.64
C SER A 344 4.08 2.52 19.67
N ASP A 345 4.85 2.40 18.61
CA ASP A 345 6.10 3.14 18.42
C ASP A 345 5.88 4.66 18.42
N ALA A 346 4.67 5.13 18.15
CA ALA A 346 4.29 6.54 18.13
C ALA A 346 3.58 7.03 19.41
N ARG A 347 3.34 6.15 20.41
CA ARG A 347 2.60 6.45 21.64
C ARG A 347 3.05 7.76 22.32
N TRP A 348 4.33 7.93 22.49
CA TRP A 348 4.92 9.09 23.15
C TRP A 348 4.60 10.43 22.46
N SER A 349 4.42 10.42 21.14
CA SER A 349 4.03 11.60 20.35
C SER A 349 2.53 11.90 20.53
N VAL A 350 1.69 10.86 20.55
CA VAL A 350 0.25 11.00 20.82
C VAL A 350 -0.01 11.53 22.21
N GLU A 351 0.74 11.10 23.21
CA GLU A 351 0.61 11.62 24.59
C GLU A 351 0.91 13.12 24.64
N LYS A 352 1.91 13.61 23.91
CA LYS A 352 2.19 15.05 23.78
C LYS A 352 1.05 15.77 23.04
N PHE A 353 0.58 15.22 21.92
CA PHE A 353 -0.55 15.80 21.18
C PHE A 353 -1.79 15.96 22.04
N ARG A 354 -2.12 14.96 22.86
CA ARG A 354 -3.28 14.98 23.75
C ARG A 354 -3.24 16.10 24.78
N THR A 355 -2.04 16.51 25.22
CA THR A 355 -1.86 17.57 26.22
C THR A 355 -1.82 18.98 25.63
N LEU A 356 -1.85 19.13 24.32
CA LEU A 356 -1.97 20.42 23.65
C LEU A 356 -3.33 21.06 23.98
N SER A 357 -3.38 22.39 23.93
CA SER A 357 -4.64 23.11 23.91
C SER A 357 -5.46 22.74 22.66
N LYS A 358 -6.78 22.99 22.70
CA LYS A 358 -7.61 22.76 21.52
C LYS A 358 -7.08 23.53 20.30
N ASP A 359 -6.75 24.80 20.47
CA ASP A 359 -6.23 25.64 19.38
C ASP A 359 -4.92 25.11 18.81
N ASP A 360 -4.05 24.49 19.64
CA ASP A 360 -2.83 23.86 19.20
C ASP A 360 -3.08 22.54 18.44
N ARG A 361 -4.05 21.75 18.90
CA ARG A 361 -4.48 20.53 18.17
C ARG A 361 -5.05 20.89 16.80
N ASP A 362 -5.91 21.91 16.76
CA ASP A 362 -6.51 22.40 15.53
C ASP A 362 -5.42 22.92 14.56
N ALA A 363 -4.42 23.65 15.05
CA ALA A 363 -3.29 24.10 14.23
C ALA A 363 -2.48 22.92 13.63
N VAL A 364 -2.26 21.84 14.39
CA VAL A 364 -1.62 20.63 13.85
C VAL A 364 -2.46 20.01 12.73
N VAL A 365 -3.79 19.95 12.90
CA VAL A 365 -4.72 19.47 11.88
C VAL A 365 -4.64 20.34 10.63
N GLU A 366 -4.74 21.65 10.77
CA GLU A 366 -4.63 22.63 9.68
C GLU A 366 -3.33 22.45 8.88
N PHE A 367 -2.21 22.25 9.59
CA PHE A 367 -0.93 21.99 8.92
C PHE A 367 -0.99 20.70 8.11
N ILE A 368 -1.47 19.60 8.67
CA ILE A 368 -1.55 18.29 7.97
C ILE A 368 -2.51 18.39 6.78
N GLU A 369 -3.60 19.13 6.90
CA GLU A 369 -4.53 19.36 5.79
C GLU A 369 -3.95 20.30 4.71
N SER A 370 -2.94 21.10 5.04
CA SER A 370 -2.29 22.02 4.09
C SER A 370 -1.27 21.36 3.17
N ILE A 371 -0.74 20.19 3.54
CA ILE A 371 0.32 19.48 2.80
C ILE A 371 -0.19 18.36 1.92
#